data_e6042f390fdd0daaacdacf832c50aae4
#
_entry.id   e6042f390fdd0daaacdacf832c50aae4
#
_cell.length_a   1.000
_cell.length_b   1.000
_cell.length_c   1.000
_cell.angle_alpha   90.00
_cell.angle_beta   90.00
_cell.angle_gamma   90.00
#
_symmetry.space_group_name_H-M   'P 1'
#
loop_
_entity.id
_entity.type
_entity.pdbx_description
1 polymer ?
#
loop_
_entity_poly.entity_id
_entity_poly.type
_entity_poly.pdbx_seq_one_letter_code
_entity_poly.pdbx_strand_id
1 'polypeptide(L)'
;SESIACIGMGVIGCGWASHFSGQGIEVHAWDPDSKSEDLFKRTIEQAWPSMEKLGLANGASPDLVVFHKKIEEAVENCSLVQESSPERLELKQELLSTIDKACATDCVIASSTSGYLVSDLALHCSVAPERVVVGHPFNPVYLLPLVELVAGPQTSVSTMDRAENIYSNSGKTVLRLEKEIDGFIADRLQEAMW
;
A
#
# COMPACT_ATOMS: atom_id res chain seq x y z
N SER A 1 12.98 13.67 2.18
CA SER A 1 11.56 13.59 1.77
C SER A 1 11.09 12.17 1.95
N GLU A 2 9.86 11.99 2.36
CA GLU A 2 9.23 10.68 2.48
C GLU A 2 8.86 10.20 1.07
N SER A 3 9.26 8.98 0.70
CA SER A 3 8.86 8.34 -0.55
C SER A 3 8.19 7.00 -0.27
N ILE A 4 7.28 6.59 -1.14
CA ILE A 4 6.47 5.39 -0.99
C ILE A 4 6.62 4.52 -2.24
N ALA A 5 6.77 3.21 -2.07
CA ALA A 5 6.72 2.28 -3.18
C ALA A 5 5.32 1.69 -3.34
N CYS A 6 4.82 1.63 -4.58
CA CYS A 6 3.60 0.91 -4.97
C CYS A 6 3.98 -0.29 -5.82
N ILE A 7 3.77 -1.49 -5.29
CA ILE A 7 4.15 -2.77 -5.92
C ILE A 7 2.90 -3.52 -6.34
N GLY A 8 2.77 -3.79 -7.65
CA GLY A 8 1.53 -4.26 -8.25
C GLY A 8 0.65 -3.07 -8.65
N MET A 9 0.68 -2.71 -9.93
CA MET A 9 0.02 -1.52 -10.47
C MET A 9 -1.29 -1.84 -11.21
N GLY A 10 -2.10 -2.71 -10.61
CA GLY A 10 -3.50 -2.94 -10.98
C GLY A 10 -4.40 -1.78 -10.50
N VAL A 11 -5.71 -2.02 -10.42
CA VAL A 11 -6.70 -0.99 -10.00
C VAL A 11 -6.35 -0.39 -8.63
N ILE A 12 -6.02 -1.24 -7.65
CA ILE A 12 -5.71 -0.80 -6.28
C ILE A 12 -4.36 -0.08 -6.23
N GLY A 13 -3.32 -0.64 -6.85
CA GLY A 13 -1.99 0.00 -6.89
C GLY A 13 -1.98 1.34 -7.61
N CYS A 14 -2.66 1.45 -8.76
CA CYS A 14 -2.87 2.74 -9.43
C CYS A 14 -3.66 3.72 -8.55
N GLY A 15 -4.64 3.23 -7.79
CA GLY A 15 -5.40 4.03 -6.82
C GLY A 15 -4.51 4.58 -5.70
N TRP A 16 -3.63 3.77 -5.13
CA TRP A 16 -2.66 4.21 -4.14
C TRP A 16 -1.65 5.22 -4.70
N ALA A 17 -1.10 4.93 -5.88
CA ALA A 17 -0.15 5.84 -6.54
C ALA A 17 -0.80 7.21 -6.83
N SER A 18 -2.05 7.22 -7.29
CA SER A 18 -2.82 8.44 -7.49
C SER A 18 -3.04 9.18 -6.16
N HIS A 19 -3.42 8.47 -5.10
CA HIS A 19 -3.62 9.06 -3.78
C HIS A 19 -2.35 9.75 -3.26
N PHE A 20 -1.23 9.02 -3.20
CA PHE A 20 0.00 9.56 -2.66
C PHE A 20 0.57 10.71 -3.51
N SER A 21 0.55 10.61 -4.84
CA SER A 21 0.98 11.71 -5.71
C SER A 21 0.07 12.94 -5.59
N GLY A 22 -1.22 12.75 -5.34
CA GLY A 22 -2.18 13.81 -5.02
C GLY A 22 -1.92 14.47 -3.65
N GLN A 23 -1.19 13.80 -2.77
CA GLN A 23 -0.72 14.35 -1.50
C GLN A 23 0.71 14.92 -1.57
N GLY A 24 1.26 15.06 -2.78
CA GLY A 24 2.60 15.62 -3.00
C GLY A 24 3.74 14.68 -2.58
N ILE A 25 3.47 13.40 -2.45
CA ILE A 25 4.44 12.38 -2.04
C ILE A 25 5.01 11.70 -3.29
N GLU A 26 6.33 11.54 -3.35
CA GLU A 26 7.01 10.79 -4.41
C GLU A 26 6.68 9.31 -4.32
N VAL A 27 6.34 8.71 -5.48
CA VAL A 27 5.92 7.31 -5.57
C VAL A 27 6.83 6.54 -6.51
N HIS A 28 7.41 5.45 -6.03
CA HIS A 28 8.17 4.50 -6.81
C HIS A 28 7.29 3.30 -7.16
N ALA A 29 6.95 3.14 -8.44
CA ALA A 29 6.03 2.12 -8.91
C ALA A 29 6.76 0.96 -9.58
N TRP A 30 6.27 -0.26 -9.35
CA TRP A 30 6.73 -1.45 -10.07
C TRP A 30 5.59 -2.44 -10.32
N ASP A 31 5.61 -3.02 -11.51
CA ASP A 31 4.72 -4.12 -11.91
C ASP A 31 5.43 -4.98 -12.95
N PRO A 32 5.25 -6.31 -12.98
CA PRO A 32 5.83 -7.16 -14.01
C PRO A 32 5.24 -6.94 -15.42
N ASP A 33 4.03 -6.37 -15.52
CA ASP A 33 3.42 -6.01 -16.79
C ASP A 33 3.87 -4.62 -17.24
N SER A 34 4.59 -4.55 -18.35
CA SER A 34 5.05 -3.29 -18.95
C SER A 34 3.93 -2.32 -19.35
N LYS A 35 2.68 -2.78 -19.42
CA LYS A 35 1.49 -1.96 -19.74
C LYS A 35 0.92 -1.25 -18.51
N SER A 36 1.42 -1.55 -17.32
CA SER A 36 0.92 -0.97 -16.06
C SER A 36 1.13 0.55 -16.00
N GLU A 37 2.19 1.07 -16.58
CA GLU A 37 2.42 2.51 -16.70
C GLU A 37 1.32 3.20 -17.53
N ASP A 38 0.90 2.61 -18.65
CA ASP A 38 -0.19 3.14 -19.46
C ASP A 38 -1.55 3.03 -18.73
N LEU A 39 -1.74 1.96 -17.95
CA LEU A 39 -2.92 1.83 -17.09
C LEU A 39 -2.95 2.94 -16.03
N PHE A 40 -1.82 3.20 -15.39
CA PHE A 40 -1.71 4.28 -14.41
C PHE A 40 -2.03 5.65 -15.04
N LYS A 41 -1.44 5.98 -16.20
CA LYS A 41 -1.70 7.25 -16.90
C LYS A 41 -3.20 7.47 -17.15
N ARG A 42 -3.89 6.45 -17.65
CA ARG A 42 -5.35 6.52 -17.86
C ARG A 42 -6.12 6.66 -16.54
N THR A 43 -5.71 5.95 -15.51
CA THR A 43 -6.36 5.98 -14.20
C THR A 43 -6.24 7.37 -13.57
N ILE A 44 -5.05 7.95 -13.57
CA ILE A 44 -4.83 9.25 -12.93
C ILE A 44 -5.49 10.40 -13.70
N GLU A 45 -5.53 10.34 -15.04
CA GLU A 45 -6.26 11.30 -15.87
C GLU A 45 -7.76 11.33 -15.51
N GLN A 46 -8.36 10.18 -15.25
CA GLN A 46 -9.75 10.06 -14.84
C GLN A 46 -9.97 10.47 -13.37
N ALA A 47 -9.03 10.17 -12.50
CA ALA A 47 -9.11 10.43 -11.07
C ALA A 47 -8.88 11.91 -10.71
N TRP A 48 -7.95 12.57 -11.41
CA TRP A 48 -7.43 13.88 -11.05
C TRP A 48 -8.49 14.97 -10.87
N PRO A 49 -9.48 15.13 -11.77
CA PRO A 49 -10.54 16.13 -11.59
C PRO A 49 -11.39 15.96 -10.32
N SER A 50 -11.55 14.70 -9.87
CA SER A 50 -12.26 14.42 -8.62
C SER A 50 -11.38 14.70 -7.40
N MET A 51 -10.08 14.40 -7.50
CA MET A 51 -9.11 14.68 -6.46
C MET A 51 -8.91 16.19 -6.28
N GLU A 52 -8.89 16.98 -7.37
CA GLU A 52 -8.86 18.45 -7.31
C GLU A 52 -10.05 19.02 -6.52
N LYS A 53 -11.24 18.46 -6.71
CA LYS A 53 -12.43 18.89 -5.95
C LYS A 53 -12.37 18.55 -4.47
N LEU A 54 -11.68 17.48 -4.11
CA LEU A 54 -11.46 17.09 -2.70
C LEU A 54 -10.32 17.89 -2.06
N GLY A 55 -9.45 18.48 -2.84
CA GLY A 55 -8.29 19.26 -2.41
C GLY A 55 -6.99 18.47 -2.56
N LEU A 56 -6.14 18.90 -3.49
CA LEU A 56 -4.78 18.40 -3.67
C LEU A 56 -3.83 19.08 -2.68
N ALA A 57 -2.81 18.37 -2.24
CA ALA A 57 -1.76 18.95 -1.43
C ALA A 57 -0.81 19.84 -2.25
N ASN A 58 -0.04 20.69 -1.57
CA ASN A 58 1.02 21.46 -2.21
C ASN A 58 2.05 20.52 -2.83
N GLY A 59 2.42 20.77 -4.10
CA GLY A 59 3.36 19.94 -4.85
C GLY A 59 2.74 18.67 -5.45
N ALA A 60 1.43 18.47 -5.35
CA ALA A 60 0.75 17.36 -6.01
C ALA A 60 0.97 17.38 -7.52
N SER A 61 1.40 16.26 -8.08
CA SER A 61 1.58 16.09 -9.53
C SER A 61 1.53 14.61 -9.89
N PRO A 62 0.91 14.24 -11.03
CA PRO A 62 1.05 12.90 -11.60
C PRO A 62 2.50 12.50 -11.87
N ASP A 63 3.37 13.46 -12.13
CA ASP A 63 4.80 13.25 -12.45
C ASP A 63 5.63 12.79 -11.23
N LEU A 64 5.04 12.79 -10.03
CA LEU A 64 5.66 12.23 -8.83
C LEU A 64 5.72 10.70 -8.85
N VAL A 65 5.03 10.05 -9.80
CA VAL A 65 5.04 8.59 -9.93
C VAL A 65 6.09 8.15 -10.93
N VAL A 66 7.13 7.47 -10.45
CA VAL A 66 8.26 6.98 -11.23
C VAL A 66 8.20 5.47 -11.33
N PHE A 67 8.16 4.94 -12.56
CA PHE A 67 8.16 3.49 -12.81
C PHE A 67 9.58 2.94 -12.90
N HIS A 68 9.84 1.84 -12.17
CA HIS A 68 11.11 1.13 -12.15
C HIS A 68 11.03 -0.18 -12.92
N LYS A 69 12.17 -0.63 -13.46
CA LYS A 69 12.28 -1.91 -14.17
C LYS A 69 12.47 -3.09 -13.24
N LYS A 70 12.98 -2.85 -12.05
CA LYS A 70 13.25 -3.85 -11.02
C LYS A 70 12.55 -3.45 -9.73
N ILE A 71 12.03 -4.45 -9.03
CA ILE A 71 11.35 -4.24 -7.75
C ILE A 71 12.30 -3.67 -6.70
N GLU A 72 13.56 -4.13 -6.69
CA GLU A 72 14.57 -3.68 -5.75
C GLU A 72 14.81 -2.17 -5.87
N GLU A 73 14.88 -1.64 -7.09
CA GLU A 73 15.04 -0.21 -7.36
C GLU A 73 13.84 0.62 -6.85
N ALA A 74 12.63 0.04 -6.91
CA ALA A 74 11.42 0.71 -6.44
C ALA A 74 11.34 0.80 -4.92
N VAL A 75 11.90 -0.17 -4.17
CA VAL A 75 11.68 -0.26 -2.72
C VAL A 75 12.86 0.20 -1.87
N GLU A 76 14.05 0.37 -2.46
CA GLU A 76 15.32 0.55 -1.75
C GLU A 76 15.31 1.69 -0.70
N ASN A 77 14.72 2.82 -1.03
CA ASN A 77 14.78 4.05 -0.22
C ASN A 77 13.42 4.56 0.25
N CYS A 78 12.43 3.68 0.34
CA CYS A 78 11.07 4.06 0.72
C CYS A 78 10.82 3.90 2.22
N SER A 79 9.96 4.75 2.76
CA SER A 79 9.47 4.65 4.15
C SER A 79 8.31 3.67 4.30
N LEU A 80 7.57 3.44 3.21
CA LEU A 80 6.48 2.47 3.13
C LEU A 80 6.48 1.81 1.75
N VAL A 81 6.30 0.50 1.73
CA VAL A 81 5.96 -0.26 0.52
C VAL A 81 4.50 -0.69 0.63
N GLN A 82 3.69 -0.31 -0.35
CA GLN A 82 2.29 -0.72 -0.49
C GLN A 82 2.20 -1.81 -1.56
N GLU A 83 2.02 -3.06 -1.16
CA GLU A 83 1.86 -4.22 -2.03
C GLU A 83 0.39 -4.38 -2.43
N SER A 84 0.11 -4.47 -3.73
CA SER A 84 -1.24 -4.59 -4.31
C SER A 84 -1.28 -5.59 -5.49
N SER A 85 -0.52 -6.68 -5.38
CA SER A 85 -0.54 -7.76 -6.37
C SER A 85 -1.86 -8.55 -6.35
N PRO A 86 -2.13 -9.42 -7.33
CA PRO A 86 -3.31 -10.27 -7.32
C PRO A 86 -3.50 -11.05 -6.02
N GLU A 87 -4.76 -11.28 -5.62
CA GLU A 87 -5.13 -11.92 -4.34
C GLU A 87 -4.83 -13.43 -4.37
N ARG A 88 -3.55 -13.76 -4.34
CA ARG A 88 -2.98 -15.11 -4.32
C ARG A 88 -1.90 -15.17 -3.26
N LEU A 89 -2.11 -15.98 -2.21
CA LEU A 89 -1.26 -15.99 -1.03
C LEU A 89 0.22 -16.25 -1.37
N GLU A 90 0.49 -17.30 -2.15
CA GLU A 90 1.86 -17.68 -2.50
C GLU A 90 2.59 -16.56 -3.27
N LEU A 91 1.89 -15.89 -4.19
CA LEU A 91 2.46 -14.76 -4.94
C LEU A 91 2.81 -13.60 -3.99
N LYS A 92 1.90 -13.28 -3.06
CA LYS A 92 2.14 -12.22 -2.07
C LYS A 92 3.30 -12.57 -1.15
N GLN A 93 3.39 -13.81 -0.67
CA GLN A 93 4.51 -14.29 0.16
C GLN A 93 5.86 -14.17 -0.55
N GLU A 94 5.94 -14.55 -1.83
CA GLU A 94 7.15 -14.41 -2.64
C GLU A 94 7.56 -12.94 -2.84
N LEU A 95 6.59 -12.08 -3.17
CA LEU A 95 6.82 -10.64 -3.34
C LEU A 95 7.26 -10.00 -2.02
N LEU A 96 6.55 -10.26 -0.94
CA LEU A 96 6.89 -9.70 0.38
C LEU A 96 8.26 -10.16 0.86
N SER A 97 8.64 -11.41 0.59
CA SER A 97 10.00 -11.90 0.87
C SER A 97 11.07 -11.17 0.04
N THR A 98 10.77 -10.85 -1.21
CA THR A 98 11.69 -10.06 -2.06
C THR A 98 11.83 -8.63 -1.55
N ILE A 99 10.71 -8.00 -1.20
CA ILE A 99 10.66 -6.64 -0.64
C ILE A 99 11.40 -6.59 0.70
N ASP A 100 11.18 -7.57 1.58
CA ASP A 100 11.82 -7.67 2.90
C ASP A 100 13.35 -7.65 2.83
N LYS A 101 13.92 -8.26 1.77
CA LYS A 101 15.37 -8.30 1.54
C LYS A 101 15.93 -7.04 0.90
N ALA A 102 15.11 -6.29 0.17
CA ALA A 102 15.55 -5.18 -0.67
C ALA A 102 15.34 -3.80 -0.05
N CYS A 103 14.29 -3.61 0.75
CA CYS A 103 13.99 -2.31 1.34
C CYS A 103 14.77 -2.06 2.64
N ALA A 104 14.84 -0.78 3.04
CA ALA A 104 15.48 -0.36 4.28
C ALA A 104 14.86 -1.06 5.51
N THR A 105 15.66 -1.33 6.54
CA THR A 105 15.23 -2.08 7.72
C THR A 105 14.15 -1.39 8.54
N ASP A 106 13.96 -0.11 8.37
CA ASP A 106 12.94 0.70 9.02
C ASP A 106 11.72 0.98 8.12
N CYS A 107 11.73 0.47 6.88
CA CYS A 107 10.60 0.59 5.95
C CYS A 107 9.41 -0.27 6.40
N VAL A 108 8.20 0.30 6.40
CA VAL A 108 6.97 -0.47 6.62
C VAL A 108 6.61 -1.25 5.35
N ILE A 109 6.23 -2.50 5.50
CA ILE A 109 5.76 -3.35 4.38
C ILE A 109 4.27 -3.64 4.58
N ALA A 110 3.42 -2.99 3.79
CA ALA A 110 1.97 -3.09 3.89
C ALA A 110 1.38 -3.84 2.69
N SER A 111 0.50 -4.80 2.94
CA SER A 111 -0.28 -5.46 1.88
C SER A 111 -1.70 -4.89 1.80
N SER A 112 -2.21 -4.72 0.56
CA SER A 112 -3.59 -4.31 0.28
C SER A 112 -4.57 -5.50 0.28
N THR A 113 -4.18 -6.67 0.76
CA THR A 113 -5.08 -7.83 0.81
C THR A 113 -6.39 -7.50 1.52
N SER A 114 -7.48 -8.12 1.08
CA SER A 114 -8.79 -7.97 1.72
C SER A 114 -9.03 -8.98 2.86
N GLY A 115 -8.26 -10.08 2.92
CA GLY A 115 -8.59 -11.16 3.85
C GLY A 115 -7.43 -11.97 4.40
N TYR A 116 -6.25 -12.02 3.77
CA TYR A 116 -5.14 -12.82 4.28
C TYR A 116 -4.59 -12.26 5.59
N LEU A 117 -4.27 -13.16 6.52
CA LEU A 117 -3.66 -12.80 7.80
C LEU A 117 -2.22 -12.29 7.60
N VAL A 118 -1.80 -11.34 8.42
CA VAL A 118 -0.43 -10.82 8.40
C VAL A 118 0.59 -11.93 8.66
N SER A 119 0.26 -12.87 9.56
CA SER A 119 1.11 -14.04 9.86
C SER A 119 1.35 -14.93 8.64
N ASP A 120 0.33 -15.13 7.81
CA ASP A 120 0.46 -15.91 6.58
C ASP A 120 1.26 -15.15 5.52
N LEU A 121 1.01 -13.85 5.37
CA LEU A 121 1.73 -12.99 4.44
C LEU A 121 3.23 -12.91 4.76
N ALA A 122 3.59 -12.79 6.03
CA ALA A 122 4.97 -12.64 6.49
C ALA A 122 5.75 -13.95 6.56
N LEU A 123 5.15 -15.09 6.20
CA LEU A 123 5.72 -16.44 6.40
C LEU A 123 7.14 -16.59 5.84
N HIS A 124 7.44 -15.94 4.73
CA HIS A 124 8.74 -16.01 4.05
C HIS A 124 9.63 -14.76 4.26
N CYS A 125 9.18 -13.80 5.06
CA CYS A 125 9.98 -12.65 5.46
C CYS A 125 10.98 -13.09 6.54
N SER A 126 12.27 -12.91 6.31
CA SER A 126 13.34 -13.43 7.16
C SER A 126 14.33 -12.38 7.66
N VAL A 127 14.22 -11.16 7.14
CA VAL A 127 15.11 -10.05 7.54
C VAL A 127 14.49 -9.27 8.70
N ALA A 128 13.25 -8.80 8.55
CA ALA A 128 12.54 -8.05 9.58
C ALA A 128 11.02 -8.26 9.45
N PRO A 129 10.49 -9.47 9.76
CA PRO A 129 9.06 -9.79 9.62
C PRO A 129 8.15 -8.90 10.50
N GLU A 130 8.69 -8.29 11.55
CA GLU A 130 7.98 -7.38 12.45
C GLU A 130 7.52 -6.07 11.79
N ARG A 131 7.98 -5.78 10.58
CA ARG A 131 7.57 -4.59 9.82
C ARG A 131 6.46 -4.84 8.80
N VAL A 132 5.96 -6.08 8.74
CA VAL A 132 4.84 -6.45 7.86
C VAL A 132 3.51 -6.15 8.54
N VAL A 133 2.63 -5.48 7.79
CA VAL A 133 1.26 -5.13 8.19
C VAL A 133 0.30 -5.35 7.04
N VAL A 134 -1.00 -5.32 7.32
CA VAL A 134 -2.01 -5.07 6.28
C VAL A 134 -2.39 -3.60 6.33
N GLY A 135 -2.40 -2.95 5.17
CA GLY A 135 -2.97 -1.62 4.94
C GLY A 135 -4.08 -1.74 3.91
N HIS A 136 -5.26 -2.18 4.35
CA HIS A 136 -6.41 -2.48 3.49
C HIS A 136 -7.16 -1.22 3.09
N PRO A 137 -7.14 -0.83 1.80
CA PRO A 137 -7.85 0.35 1.32
C PRO A 137 -9.29 0.00 0.93
N PHE A 138 -10.07 1.05 0.65
CA PHE A 138 -11.38 0.96 0.01
C PHE A 138 -11.33 1.59 -1.38
N ASN A 139 -11.91 0.93 -2.36
CA ASN A 139 -11.88 1.37 -3.76
C ASN A 139 -13.07 2.30 -4.08
N PRO A 140 -12.87 3.46 -4.70
CA PRO A 140 -11.62 4.03 -5.24
C PRO A 140 -10.70 4.59 -4.14
N VAL A 141 -9.43 4.12 -4.12
CA VAL A 141 -8.47 4.45 -3.06
C VAL A 141 -8.23 5.96 -2.91
N TYR A 142 -8.19 6.68 -4.02
CA TYR A 142 -7.96 8.13 -4.05
C TYR A 142 -9.19 8.97 -3.64
N LEU A 143 -10.36 8.36 -3.46
CA LEU A 143 -11.59 9.05 -3.01
C LEU A 143 -11.98 8.67 -1.58
N LEU A 144 -11.81 7.39 -1.22
CA LEU A 144 -12.23 6.89 0.09
C LEU A 144 -11.10 7.03 1.11
N PRO A 145 -11.34 7.74 2.22
CA PRO A 145 -10.26 8.06 3.15
C PRO A 145 -9.90 6.91 4.10
N LEU A 146 -10.76 5.90 4.24
CA LEU A 146 -10.56 4.83 5.22
C LEU A 146 -9.47 3.85 4.80
N VAL A 147 -8.63 3.46 5.75
CA VAL A 147 -7.71 2.33 5.66
C VAL A 147 -7.78 1.50 6.94
N GLU A 148 -7.93 0.19 6.81
CA GLU A 148 -7.77 -0.75 7.93
C GLU A 148 -6.29 -1.13 8.04
N LEU A 149 -5.67 -0.75 9.16
CA LEU A 149 -4.28 -1.07 9.48
C LEU A 149 -4.26 -2.23 10.48
N VAL A 150 -3.75 -3.39 10.05
CA VAL A 150 -3.84 -4.63 10.84
C VAL A 150 -2.47 -5.15 11.21
N ALA A 151 -2.27 -5.42 12.49
CA ALA A 151 -1.07 -6.05 13.04
C ALA A 151 -1.18 -7.58 13.00
N GLY A 152 -0.05 -8.25 12.71
CA GLY A 152 0.12 -9.68 12.96
C GLY A 152 0.83 -9.95 14.29
N PRO A 153 1.00 -11.23 14.67
CA PRO A 153 1.63 -11.61 15.94
C PRO A 153 3.08 -11.12 16.09
N GLN A 154 3.79 -10.93 14.99
CA GLN A 154 5.19 -10.48 14.97
C GLN A 154 5.32 -8.97 14.75
N THR A 155 4.24 -8.29 14.32
CA THR A 155 4.29 -6.86 14.00
C THR A 155 4.67 -6.04 15.23
N SER A 156 5.69 -5.19 15.09
CA SER A 156 6.12 -4.33 16.19
C SER A 156 5.18 -3.13 16.39
N VAL A 157 5.11 -2.63 17.62
CA VAL A 157 4.36 -1.42 17.93
C VAL A 157 4.89 -0.23 17.13
N SER A 158 6.23 -0.12 16.99
CA SER A 158 6.86 0.94 16.20
C SER A 158 6.48 0.90 14.72
N THR A 159 6.32 -0.29 14.15
CA THR A 159 5.82 -0.46 12.77
C THR A 159 4.39 0.05 12.64
N MET A 160 3.52 -0.32 13.57
CA MET A 160 2.13 0.13 13.57
C MET A 160 2.03 1.65 13.71
N ASP A 161 2.77 2.24 14.64
CA ASP A 161 2.79 3.70 14.87
C ASP A 161 3.31 4.43 13.63
N ARG A 162 4.35 3.90 12.98
CA ARG A 162 4.92 4.47 11.76
C ARG A 162 3.95 4.38 10.58
N ALA A 163 3.33 3.21 10.38
CA ALA A 163 2.31 3.02 9.34
C ALA A 163 1.12 3.96 9.52
N GLU A 164 0.60 4.05 10.75
CA GLU A 164 -0.51 4.95 11.09
C GLU A 164 -0.16 6.40 10.80
N ASN A 165 1.05 6.85 11.16
CA ASN A 165 1.52 8.20 10.88
C ASN A 165 1.62 8.47 9.38
N ILE A 166 2.19 7.54 8.58
CA ILE A 166 2.31 7.71 7.12
C ILE A 166 0.93 7.84 6.47
N TYR A 167 0.00 6.92 6.79
CA TYR A 167 -1.35 6.99 6.23
C TYR A 167 -2.10 8.24 6.69
N SER A 168 -2.05 8.60 7.97
CA SER A 168 -2.74 9.79 8.50
C SER A 168 -2.20 11.07 7.90
N ASN A 169 -0.88 11.19 7.76
CA ASN A 169 -0.23 12.35 7.13
C ASN A 169 -0.57 12.47 5.64
N SER A 170 -0.86 11.35 4.98
CA SER A 170 -1.36 11.36 3.60
C SER A 170 -2.88 11.61 3.50
N GLY A 171 -3.55 11.96 4.58
CA GLY A 171 -4.98 12.28 4.58
C GLY A 171 -5.91 11.08 4.72
N LYS A 172 -5.39 9.89 5.08
CA LYS A 172 -6.22 8.72 5.39
C LYS A 172 -6.73 8.76 6.83
N THR A 173 -7.91 8.21 7.04
CA THR A 173 -8.45 7.86 8.35
C THR A 173 -8.10 6.41 8.64
N VAL A 174 -7.26 6.19 9.64
CA VAL A 174 -6.75 4.86 9.98
C VAL A 174 -7.64 4.19 11.01
N LEU A 175 -8.16 3.00 10.68
CA LEU A 175 -8.77 2.08 11.63
C LEU A 175 -7.73 1.05 12.02
N ARG A 176 -7.15 1.21 13.21
CA ARG A 176 -6.07 0.38 13.71
C ARG A 176 -6.60 -0.86 14.42
N LEU A 177 -6.15 -2.03 13.99
CA LEU A 177 -6.45 -3.34 14.58
C LEU A 177 -5.16 -3.94 15.13
N GLU A 178 -5.12 -4.13 16.45
CA GLU A 178 -3.94 -4.68 17.15
C GLU A 178 -3.81 -6.21 17.01
N LYS A 179 -4.78 -6.86 16.39
CA LYS A 179 -4.80 -8.29 16.14
C LYS A 179 -5.38 -8.59 14.78
N GLU A 180 -4.79 -9.56 14.11
CA GLU A 180 -5.33 -10.08 12.86
C GLU A 180 -6.61 -10.89 13.10
N ILE A 181 -7.56 -10.71 12.19
CA ILE A 181 -8.78 -11.52 12.07
C ILE A 181 -9.11 -11.68 10.59
N ASP A 182 -9.69 -12.82 10.21
CA ASP A 182 -10.11 -13.07 8.83
C ASP A 182 -11.11 -12.00 8.36
N GLY A 183 -10.84 -11.40 7.19
CA GLY A 183 -11.70 -10.38 6.57
C GLY A 183 -11.80 -9.06 7.34
N PHE A 184 -10.94 -8.83 8.32
CA PHE A 184 -10.82 -7.61 9.14
C PHE A 184 -12.18 -7.16 9.71
N ILE A 185 -12.54 -5.88 9.62
CA ILE A 185 -13.84 -5.38 10.09
C ILE A 185 -14.82 -5.22 8.94
N ALA A 186 -14.39 -4.62 7.83
CA ALA A 186 -15.29 -4.24 6.74
C ALA A 186 -15.90 -5.45 6.03
N ASP A 187 -15.09 -6.44 5.65
CA ASP A 187 -15.59 -7.66 4.99
C ASP A 187 -16.49 -8.47 5.91
N ARG A 188 -16.17 -8.54 7.20
CA ARG A 188 -17.04 -9.20 8.18
C ARG A 188 -18.39 -8.50 8.34
N LEU A 189 -18.42 -7.17 8.33
CA LEU A 189 -19.68 -6.41 8.35
C LEU A 189 -20.47 -6.63 7.05
N GLN A 190 -19.79 -6.67 5.91
CA GLN A 190 -20.41 -6.94 4.61
C GLN A 190 -21.06 -8.33 4.59
N GLU A 191 -20.36 -9.38 5.03
CA GLU A 191 -20.90 -10.73 5.12
C GLU A 191 -22.10 -10.81 6.10
N ALA A 192 -22.06 -10.07 7.19
CA ALA A 192 -23.16 -10.06 8.16
C ALA A 192 -24.44 -9.38 7.64
N MET A 193 -24.36 -8.62 6.55
CA MET A 193 -25.50 -7.93 5.93
C MET A 193 -26.16 -8.71 4.80
N TRP A 194 -25.58 -9.83 4.37
CA TRP A 194 -26.11 -10.75 3.34
C TRP A 194 -26.69 -12.03 3.97
#